data_483dba35d0dd201df685bcd710742246
#
_entry.id   483dba35d0dd201df685bcd710742246
#
_cell.length_a   1.000
_cell.length_b   1.000
_cell.length_c   1.000
_cell.angle_alpha   90.00
_cell.angle_beta   90.00
_cell.angle_gamma   90.00
#
_symmetry.space_group_name_H-M   'P 1'
#
loop_
_entity.id
_entity.type
_entity.pdbx_description
1 polymer ?
#
loop_
_entity_poly.entity_id
_entity_poly.type
_entity_poly.pdbx_seq_one_letter_code
_entity_poly.pdbx_strand_id
1 'polypeptide(L)'
;MTDAHAPTAFHAAQALLPQGWASDVRLQVVEGRIGAIDVSEPPRAGDTRVDILVPGLPNLHSHAFQRGMAGLTEIGGGDGDSFWSWRELMYRFLAALRPDAVEAIAAQAYMEMLECGFTRVGEFHYLHHDADGRPYAERAEMSARIAAAAARTGIGLTLLPVFYAHADFGGAPPNDAQRRLIHDVDGFAQLLEGARAALAGLPDAVLGIAPHSLRAVTADELHALLPLNEGPVHIHIAEQLREVDACVAWSGLRPVRWLYENAAVDARWCLVHATHIDADERARLVASNAVAGLCPITEGNLGDGVFPMQAFAREGGRFGVGSDSNVLIDAAEELRLLEYGQRLTLRGRNVLAPDAGCSSGRFLFAGALHGGAQALGVPAGLQVGASADLLELDAGHPALLSRRGDALLDSWVFAARNGALRSVWRHGRQCVANGRHLQREAITTRFAQALRSVLG
;
A
#
# COMPACT_ATOMS: atom_id res chain seq x y z
N MET A 1 9.83 28.89 -7.28
CA MET A 1 10.33 27.79 -6.44
C MET A 1 11.62 27.33 -7.08
N THR A 2 12.76 27.55 -6.43
CA THR A 2 14.08 27.16 -6.93
C THR A 2 14.12 25.64 -7.06
N ASP A 3 14.30 25.14 -8.28
CA ASP A 3 14.68 23.76 -8.53
C ASP A 3 15.97 23.46 -7.75
N ALA A 4 15.82 22.89 -6.57
CA ALA A 4 16.94 22.22 -5.94
C ALA A 4 17.30 21.09 -6.90
N HIS A 5 18.44 21.19 -7.58
CA HIS A 5 18.93 20.15 -8.49
C HIS A 5 18.81 18.82 -7.78
N ALA A 6 18.02 17.91 -8.35
CA ALA A 6 17.97 16.53 -7.86
C ALA A 6 19.41 16.00 -7.89
N PRO A 7 19.90 15.34 -6.83
CA PRO A 7 21.26 14.84 -6.80
C PRO A 7 21.47 13.89 -7.98
N THR A 8 22.51 14.11 -8.75
CA THR A 8 22.86 13.27 -9.91
C THR A 8 23.56 11.98 -9.49
N ALA A 9 24.11 11.92 -8.28
CA ALA A 9 24.76 10.75 -7.74
C ALA A 9 24.68 10.68 -6.21
N PHE A 10 24.63 9.47 -5.70
CA PHE A 10 24.71 9.14 -4.29
C PHE A 10 25.93 8.26 -4.03
N HIS A 11 26.55 8.41 -2.86
CA HIS A 11 27.54 7.47 -2.36
C HIS A 11 27.10 6.97 -1.00
N ALA A 12 26.85 5.67 -0.89
CA ALA A 12 26.44 5.00 0.33
C ALA A 12 27.59 4.19 0.93
N ALA A 13 27.85 4.37 2.23
CA ALA A 13 28.84 3.54 2.93
C ALA A 13 28.39 2.06 2.98
N GLN A 14 27.09 1.83 3.12
CA GLN A 14 26.46 0.51 2.96
C GLN A 14 25.16 0.67 2.15
N ALA A 15 24.91 -0.22 1.19
CA ALA A 15 23.67 -0.26 0.44
C ALA A 15 23.11 -1.66 0.31
N LEU A 16 21.78 -1.77 0.36
CA LEU A 16 21.05 -3.01 0.12
C LEU A 16 20.70 -3.14 -1.35
N LEU A 17 21.51 -3.86 -2.09
CA LEU A 17 21.30 -4.18 -3.50
C LEU A 17 20.50 -5.49 -3.66
N PRO A 18 19.99 -5.82 -4.87
CA PRO A 18 19.31 -7.09 -5.12
C PRO A 18 20.13 -8.33 -4.73
N GLN A 19 21.46 -8.27 -4.89
CA GLN A 19 22.39 -9.36 -4.56
C GLN A 19 22.77 -9.42 -3.08
N GLY A 20 22.34 -8.45 -2.28
CA GLY A 20 22.65 -8.33 -0.85
C GLY A 20 23.33 -6.99 -0.50
N TRP A 21 23.84 -6.93 0.71
CA TRP A 21 24.56 -5.74 1.20
C TRP A 21 25.91 -5.57 0.50
N ALA A 22 26.19 -4.33 0.10
CA ALA A 22 27.47 -3.93 -0.47
C ALA A 22 27.99 -2.67 0.26
N SER A 23 29.31 -2.50 0.27
CA SER A 23 30.00 -1.33 0.83
C SER A 23 30.48 -0.41 -0.28
N ASP A 24 30.59 0.88 0.04
CA ASP A 24 31.10 1.92 -0.86
C ASP A 24 30.40 1.87 -2.24
N VAL A 25 29.08 2.01 -2.20
CA VAL A 25 28.22 1.93 -3.38
C VAL A 25 27.94 3.31 -3.92
N ARG A 26 28.29 3.54 -5.17
CA ARG A 26 27.95 4.76 -5.89
C ARG A 26 26.80 4.51 -6.85
N LEU A 27 25.70 5.27 -6.66
CA LEU A 27 24.50 5.26 -7.50
C LEU A 27 24.45 6.53 -8.35
N GLN A 28 24.26 6.40 -9.66
CA GLN A 28 23.98 7.52 -10.55
C GLN A 28 22.48 7.56 -10.87
N VAL A 29 21.90 8.77 -10.83
CA VAL A 29 20.48 9.00 -11.12
C VAL A 29 20.38 9.84 -12.39
N VAL A 30 19.61 9.35 -13.35
CA VAL A 30 19.32 10.02 -14.62
C VAL A 30 17.80 10.05 -14.79
N GLU A 31 17.25 11.24 -14.95
CA GLU A 31 15.80 11.44 -15.12
C GLU A 31 14.95 10.72 -14.05
N GLY A 32 15.42 10.76 -12.81
CA GLY A 32 14.75 10.13 -11.69
C GLY A 32 14.89 8.62 -11.57
N ARG A 33 15.64 7.98 -12.47
CA ARG A 33 15.88 6.54 -12.47
C ARG A 33 17.35 6.23 -12.16
N ILE A 34 17.59 5.05 -11.63
CA ILE A 34 18.95 4.55 -11.41
C ILE A 34 19.58 4.24 -12.77
N GLY A 35 20.58 5.01 -13.16
CA GLY A 35 21.28 4.85 -14.43
C GLY A 35 22.48 3.91 -14.34
N ALA A 36 23.20 3.93 -13.20
CA ALA A 36 24.36 3.06 -12.95
C ALA A 36 24.51 2.78 -11.46
N ILE A 37 25.10 1.64 -11.13
CA ILE A 37 25.49 1.22 -9.77
C ILE A 37 26.90 0.68 -9.82
N ASP A 38 27.82 1.35 -9.12
CA ASP A 38 29.22 0.96 -8.99
C ASP A 38 29.48 0.54 -7.53
N VAL A 39 30.10 -0.60 -7.32
CA VAL A 39 30.40 -1.16 -5.99
C VAL A 39 31.89 -1.03 -5.71
N SER A 40 32.26 -0.80 -4.45
CA SER A 40 33.64 -0.58 -4.02
C SER A 40 34.31 0.64 -4.68
N GLU A 41 33.51 1.66 -4.96
CA GLU A 41 33.95 2.93 -5.53
C GLU A 41 34.09 4.00 -4.44
N PRO A 42 35.17 4.76 -4.40
CA PRO A 42 35.30 5.86 -3.46
C PRO A 42 34.32 7.00 -3.82
N PRO A 43 33.90 7.76 -2.82
CA PRO A 43 33.02 8.90 -3.05
C PRO A 43 33.68 9.98 -3.91
N ARG A 44 32.93 10.60 -4.80
CA ARG A 44 33.38 11.69 -5.67
C ARG A 44 32.89 13.04 -5.17
N ALA A 45 33.54 14.09 -5.60
CA ALA A 45 33.07 15.46 -5.33
C ALA A 45 31.69 15.66 -5.98
N GLY A 46 30.71 16.15 -5.19
CA GLY A 46 29.33 16.38 -5.63
C GLY A 46 28.39 15.20 -5.38
N ASP A 47 28.86 14.04 -4.95
CA ASP A 47 27.99 12.95 -4.52
C ASP A 47 27.25 13.30 -3.23
N THR A 48 25.94 13.02 -3.19
CA THR A 48 25.16 13.03 -1.94
C THR A 48 25.59 11.83 -1.10
N ARG A 49 26.15 12.11 0.08
CA ARG A 49 26.66 11.08 0.98
C ARG A 49 25.58 10.58 1.90
N VAL A 50 25.43 9.26 1.99
CA VAL A 50 24.52 8.55 2.87
C VAL A 50 25.23 7.41 3.58
N ASP A 51 24.88 7.15 4.81
CA ASP A 51 25.52 6.09 5.60
C ASP A 51 24.97 4.71 5.22
N ILE A 52 23.65 4.53 5.32
CA ILE A 52 22.97 3.27 5.06
C ILE A 52 21.85 3.53 4.08
N LEU A 53 21.95 2.94 2.91
CA LEU A 53 20.96 3.10 1.83
C LEU A 53 20.19 1.80 1.62
N VAL A 54 18.85 1.89 1.72
CA VAL A 54 17.95 0.79 1.37
C VAL A 54 16.90 1.27 0.37
N PRO A 55 16.30 0.38 -0.43
CA PRO A 55 15.20 0.77 -1.32
C PRO A 55 13.97 1.22 -0.54
N GLY A 56 13.20 2.14 -1.12
CA GLY A 56 11.89 2.51 -0.61
C GLY A 56 10.89 1.35 -0.70
N LEU A 57 10.02 1.21 0.29
CA LEU A 57 9.00 0.18 0.29
C LEU A 57 7.74 0.65 -0.46
N PRO A 58 7.08 -0.23 -1.22
CA PRO A 58 5.74 -0.02 -1.72
C PRO A 58 4.70 -0.27 -0.61
N ASN A 59 3.78 0.67 -0.42
CA ASN A 59 2.53 0.47 0.30
C ASN A 59 1.50 -0.06 -0.71
N LEU A 60 1.23 -1.36 -0.71
CA LEU A 60 0.43 -1.95 -1.79
C LEU A 60 -1.07 -1.67 -1.72
N HIS A 61 -1.58 -1.20 -0.57
CA HIS A 61 -3.00 -0.99 -0.36
C HIS A 61 -3.27 0.16 0.62
N SER A 62 -4.12 1.09 0.21
CA SER A 62 -4.51 2.26 1.00
C SER A 62 -5.88 2.78 0.58
N HIS A 63 -6.64 3.24 1.57
CA HIS A 63 -7.80 4.09 1.43
C HIS A 63 -7.49 5.45 2.07
N ALA A 64 -6.84 6.33 1.34
CA ALA A 64 -6.25 7.56 1.89
C ALA A 64 -7.25 8.41 2.69
N PHE A 65 -8.51 8.50 2.25
CA PHE A 65 -9.52 9.30 2.95
C PHE A 65 -9.82 8.81 4.38
N GLN A 66 -9.62 7.52 4.66
CA GLN A 66 -9.85 6.95 6.00
C GLN A 66 -8.87 7.49 7.05
N ARG A 67 -7.71 8.04 6.63
CA ARG A 67 -6.81 8.75 7.55
C ARG A 67 -7.53 9.86 8.33
N GLY A 68 -8.55 10.48 7.73
CA GLY A 68 -9.34 11.52 8.38
C GLY A 68 -10.23 11.02 9.53
N MET A 69 -10.49 9.73 9.61
CA MET A 69 -11.32 9.13 10.68
C MET A 69 -10.49 8.30 11.69
N ALA A 70 -9.18 8.28 11.57
CA ALA A 70 -8.31 7.52 12.46
C ALA A 70 -8.53 7.88 13.93
N GLY A 71 -8.75 6.86 14.78
CA GLY A 71 -9.03 7.01 16.21
C GLY A 71 -10.48 7.37 16.57
N LEU A 72 -11.36 7.67 15.60
CA LEU A 72 -12.77 7.99 15.89
C LEU A 72 -13.64 6.74 16.13
N THR A 73 -13.09 5.57 15.88
CA THR A 73 -13.78 4.27 15.95
C THR A 73 -13.41 3.46 17.18
N GLU A 74 -12.56 3.97 18.06
CA GLU A 74 -12.02 3.25 19.23
C GLU A 74 -12.89 3.39 20.50
N ILE A 75 -14.22 3.56 20.33
CA ILE A 75 -15.18 3.70 21.43
C ILE A 75 -16.03 2.44 21.48
N GLY A 76 -15.90 1.67 22.58
CA GLY A 76 -16.66 0.43 22.77
C GLY A 76 -18.16 0.64 22.77
N GLY A 77 -18.87 -0.08 21.92
CA GLY A 77 -20.36 -0.14 21.86
C GLY A 77 -20.95 -1.19 22.82
N GLY A 78 -22.21 -1.07 23.15
CA GLY A 78 -22.87 -1.94 24.13
C GLY A 78 -23.08 -3.40 23.69
N ASP A 79 -23.13 -3.66 22.38
CA ASP A 79 -23.50 -4.97 21.79
C ASP A 79 -22.33 -5.67 21.06
N GLY A 80 -21.10 -5.24 21.32
CA GLY A 80 -19.88 -5.75 20.66
C GLY A 80 -19.55 -5.03 19.36
N ASP A 81 -18.36 -4.42 19.32
CA ASP A 81 -17.84 -3.77 18.12
C ASP A 81 -17.25 -4.79 17.16
N SER A 82 -17.35 -4.47 15.87
CA SER A 82 -16.85 -5.31 14.80
C SER A 82 -16.56 -4.46 13.56
N PHE A 83 -15.90 -5.06 12.56
CA PHE A 83 -15.79 -4.50 11.22
C PHE A 83 -17.10 -3.86 10.70
N TRP A 84 -18.27 -4.41 11.03
CA TRP A 84 -19.57 -3.93 10.53
C TRP A 84 -20.01 -2.62 11.18
N SER A 85 -19.77 -2.43 12.48
CA SER A 85 -20.03 -1.15 13.16
C SER A 85 -19.05 -0.05 12.72
N TRP A 86 -17.78 -0.40 12.51
CA TRP A 86 -16.77 0.47 11.93
C TRP A 86 -17.18 0.94 10.52
N ARG A 87 -17.68 0.03 9.67
CA ARG A 87 -18.12 0.34 8.30
C ARG A 87 -19.28 1.35 8.26
N GLU A 88 -20.19 1.31 9.22
CA GLU A 88 -21.28 2.30 9.31
C GLU A 88 -20.75 3.71 9.61
N LEU A 89 -19.77 3.83 10.50
CA LEU A 89 -19.13 5.11 10.77
C LEU A 89 -18.37 5.62 9.54
N MET A 90 -17.67 4.75 8.85
CA MET A 90 -16.96 5.05 7.60
C MET A 90 -17.91 5.62 6.54
N TYR A 91 -19.09 5.04 6.33
CA TYR A 91 -20.08 5.58 5.39
C TYR A 91 -20.59 6.98 5.80
N ARG A 92 -20.77 7.24 7.10
CA ARG A 92 -21.14 8.58 7.58
C ARG A 92 -20.05 9.60 7.33
N PHE A 93 -18.81 9.25 7.58
CA PHE A 93 -17.66 10.10 7.28
C PHE A 93 -17.56 10.38 5.78
N LEU A 94 -17.67 9.34 4.97
CA LEU A 94 -17.59 9.39 3.52
C LEU A 94 -18.68 10.30 2.91
N ALA A 95 -19.88 10.32 3.49
CA ALA A 95 -20.98 11.19 3.03
C ALA A 95 -20.66 12.69 3.13
N ALA A 96 -19.79 13.09 4.07
CA ALA A 96 -19.40 14.48 4.29
C ALA A 96 -18.21 14.94 3.43
N LEU A 97 -17.48 14.00 2.78
CA LEU A 97 -16.27 14.33 2.03
C LEU A 97 -16.57 15.06 0.73
N ARG A 98 -15.83 16.16 0.50
CA ARG A 98 -15.78 16.92 -0.74
C ARG A 98 -14.42 16.72 -1.42
N PRO A 99 -14.29 17.04 -2.73
CA PRO A 99 -13.06 16.81 -3.49
C PRO A 99 -11.81 17.45 -2.85
N ASP A 100 -11.90 18.67 -2.36
CA ASP A 100 -10.81 19.40 -1.69
C ASP A 100 -10.40 18.76 -0.35
N ALA A 101 -11.37 18.21 0.39
CA ALA A 101 -11.10 17.47 1.62
C ALA A 101 -10.40 16.12 1.32
N VAL A 102 -10.83 15.39 0.29
CA VAL A 102 -10.18 14.15 -0.17
C VAL A 102 -8.73 14.43 -0.54
N GLU A 103 -8.44 15.49 -1.34
CA GLU A 103 -7.07 15.87 -1.67
C GLU A 103 -6.22 16.18 -0.44
N ALA A 104 -6.77 16.94 0.52
CA ALA A 104 -6.03 17.34 1.71
C ALA A 104 -5.74 16.16 2.65
N ILE A 105 -6.70 15.25 2.82
CA ILE A 105 -6.55 14.06 3.66
C ILE A 105 -5.58 13.07 3.00
N ALA A 106 -5.70 12.84 1.69
CA ALA A 106 -4.78 11.98 0.95
C ALA A 106 -3.34 12.53 0.99
N ALA A 107 -3.15 13.83 0.85
CA ALA A 107 -1.82 14.45 0.97
C ALA A 107 -1.21 14.24 2.37
N GLN A 108 -2.00 14.28 3.44
CA GLN A 108 -1.53 13.97 4.78
C GLN A 108 -1.09 12.52 4.91
N ALA A 109 -1.92 11.57 4.46
CA ALA A 109 -1.58 10.14 4.48
C ALA A 109 -0.31 9.83 3.68
N TYR A 110 -0.19 10.37 2.48
CA TYR A 110 0.96 10.16 1.60
C TYR A 110 2.25 10.79 2.15
N MET A 111 2.14 11.93 2.80
CA MET A 111 3.26 12.53 3.51
C MET A 111 3.75 11.62 4.66
N GLU A 112 2.84 11.10 5.49
CA GLU A 112 3.17 10.17 6.58
C GLU A 112 3.76 8.86 6.05
N MET A 113 3.26 8.35 4.91
CA MET A 113 3.85 7.20 4.22
C MET A 113 5.32 7.44 3.85
N LEU A 114 5.64 8.61 3.26
CA LEU A 114 7.02 8.96 2.93
C LEU A 114 7.89 9.08 4.20
N GLU A 115 7.38 9.64 5.29
CA GLU A 115 8.12 9.81 6.53
C GLU A 115 8.42 8.49 7.25
N CYS A 116 7.69 7.41 6.95
CA CYS A 116 7.91 6.10 7.54
C CYS A 116 8.54 5.05 6.60
N GLY A 117 8.86 5.43 5.35
CA GLY A 117 9.63 4.58 4.43
C GLY A 117 8.86 3.97 3.26
N PHE A 118 7.58 4.28 3.13
CA PHE A 118 6.84 3.98 1.91
C PHE A 118 7.11 5.06 0.86
N THR A 119 7.55 4.67 -0.33
CA THR A 119 7.84 5.61 -1.43
C THR A 119 6.80 5.56 -2.55
N ARG A 120 5.95 4.58 -2.55
CA ARG A 120 4.85 4.38 -3.50
C ARG A 120 3.62 3.87 -2.79
N VAL A 121 2.44 4.23 -3.28
CA VAL A 121 1.16 3.76 -2.75
C VAL A 121 0.29 3.18 -3.86
N GLY A 122 -0.34 2.04 -3.56
CA GLY A 122 -1.50 1.52 -4.27
C GLY A 122 -2.76 2.08 -3.64
N GLU A 123 -3.33 3.10 -4.26
CA GLU A 123 -4.53 3.75 -3.73
C GLU A 123 -5.79 3.07 -4.26
N PHE A 124 -6.44 2.29 -3.41
CA PHE A 124 -7.69 1.59 -3.68
C PHE A 124 -8.86 2.57 -3.47
N HIS A 125 -9.15 3.35 -4.52
CA HIS A 125 -10.01 4.51 -4.43
C HIS A 125 -11.44 4.21 -4.88
N TYR A 126 -12.40 4.26 -3.97
CA TYR A 126 -13.81 3.91 -4.23
C TYR A 126 -14.81 5.07 -4.06
N LEU A 127 -14.39 6.27 -3.68
CA LEU A 127 -15.26 7.44 -3.63
C LEU A 127 -15.24 8.17 -4.97
N HIS A 128 -16.31 8.04 -5.76
CA HIS A 128 -16.33 8.54 -7.14
C HIS A 128 -17.31 9.69 -7.37
N HIS A 129 -18.50 9.61 -6.75
CA HIS A 129 -19.62 10.50 -7.03
C HIS A 129 -19.79 11.59 -5.98
N ASP A 130 -20.57 12.62 -6.34
CA ASP A 130 -20.97 13.68 -5.41
C ASP A 130 -21.89 13.14 -4.31
N ALA A 131 -22.21 13.97 -3.33
CA ALA A 131 -22.98 13.61 -2.15
C ALA A 131 -24.38 13.05 -2.45
N ASP A 132 -24.97 13.44 -3.58
CA ASP A 132 -26.26 12.94 -4.05
C ASP A 132 -26.16 11.64 -4.88
N GLY A 133 -24.94 11.12 -5.09
CA GLY A 133 -24.68 9.91 -5.87
C GLY A 133 -24.54 10.14 -7.37
N ARG A 134 -24.63 11.39 -7.85
CA ARG A 134 -24.44 11.71 -9.26
C ARG A 134 -22.97 11.85 -9.61
N PRO A 135 -22.57 11.48 -10.83
CA PRO A 135 -21.21 11.77 -11.29
C PRO A 135 -20.92 13.28 -11.25
N TYR A 136 -19.70 13.65 -10.92
CA TYR A 136 -19.20 15.01 -11.16
C TYR A 136 -19.19 15.32 -12.67
N ALA A 137 -19.11 16.62 -13.01
CA ALA A 137 -18.97 17.05 -14.41
C ALA A 137 -17.79 16.35 -15.09
N GLU A 138 -16.64 16.30 -14.38
CA GLU A 138 -15.52 15.43 -14.72
C GLU A 138 -15.64 14.13 -13.90
N ARG A 139 -15.97 13.02 -14.55
CA ARG A 139 -16.23 11.75 -13.86
C ARG A 139 -15.08 11.28 -12.95
N ALA A 140 -13.85 11.61 -13.32
CA ALA A 140 -12.64 11.28 -12.57
C ALA A 140 -12.20 12.38 -11.58
N GLU A 141 -13.09 13.31 -11.20
CA GLU A 141 -12.76 14.39 -10.26
C GLU A 141 -12.05 13.87 -9.01
N MET A 142 -12.58 12.85 -8.38
CA MET A 142 -11.99 12.30 -7.16
C MET A 142 -10.64 11.62 -7.42
N SER A 143 -10.49 10.91 -8.54
CA SER A 143 -9.21 10.35 -8.99
C SER A 143 -8.17 11.44 -9.25
N ALA A 144 -8.60 12.58 -9.82
CA ALA A 144 -7.72 13.74 -10.04
C ALA A 144 -7.26 14.36 -8.71
N ARG A 145 -8.09 14.34 -7.66
CA ARG A 145 -7.69 14.79 -6.31
C ARG A 145 -6.64 13.87 -5.68
N ILE A 146 -6.76 12.58 -5.86
CA ILE A 146 -5.74 11.60 -5.44
C ILE A 146 -4.42 11.86 -6.19
N ALA A 147 -4.48 12.04 -7.52
CA ALA A 147 -3.31 12.37 -8.32
C ALA A 147 -2.66 13.70 -7.88
N ALA A 148 -3.47 14.73 -7.57
CA ALA A 148 -2.98 16.01 -7.05
C ALA A 148 -2.29 15.88 -5.68
N ALA A 149 -2.82 15.03 -4.79
CA ALA A 149 -2.20 14.73 -3.50
C ALA A 149 -0.83 14.03 -3.69
N ALA A 150 -0.74 13.08 -4.62
CA ALA A 150 0.51 12.40 -4.97
C ALA A 150 1.54 13.39 -5.57
N ALA A 151 1.11 14.27 -6.48
CA ALA A 151 1.96 15.32 -7.06
C ALA A 151 2.51 16.28 -5.99
N ARG A 152 1.68 16.65 -5.02
CA ARG A 152 2.06 17.55 -3.91
C ARG A 152 3.10 16.93 -2.98
N THR A 153 2.91 15.67 -2.61
CA THR A 153 3.80 14.97 -1.68
C THR A 153 5.03 14.40 -2.35
N GLY A 154 4.95 14.11 -3.65
CA GLY A 154 6.00 13.45 -4.41
C GLY A 154 6.00 11.91 -4.28
N ILE A 155 5.01 11.31 -3.60
CA ILE A 155 4.90 9.85 -3.53
C ILE A 155 4.60 9.24 -4.91
N GLY A 156 5.12 8.06 -5.19
CA GLY A 156 4.74 7.29 -6.37
C GLY A 156 3.30 6.77 -6.25
N LEU A 157 2.55 6.79 -7.36
CA LEU A 157 1.15 6.39 -7.33
C LEU A 157 0.87 5.24 -8.30
N THR A 158 0.29 4.18 -7.77
CA THR A 158 -0.51 3.22 -8.54
C THR A 158 -1.96 3.47 -8.17
N LEU A 159 -2.72 4.09 -9.06
CA LEU A 159 -4.13 4.38 -8.84
C LEU A 159 -4.97 3.17 -9.22
N LEU A 160 -5.83 2.75 -8.30
CA LEU A 160 -6.72 1.60 -8.42
C LEU A 160 -8.18 2.09 -8.28
N PRO A 161 -8.79 2.68 -9.34
CA PRO A 161 -10.21 2.99 -9.30
C PRO A 161 -11.00 1.72 -9.03
N VAL A 162 -11.98 1.84 -8.13
CA VAL A 162 -12.72 0.68 -7.65
C VAL A 162 -14.04 0.55 -8.36
N PHE A 163 -14.31 -0.62 -8.88
CA PHE A 163 -15.64 -1.00 -9.32
C PHE A 163 -16.47 -1.53 -8.16
N TYR A 164 -17.63 -0.92 -7.98
CA TYR A 164 -18.60 -1.27 -6.93
C TYR A 164 -20.00 -1.19 -7.52
N ALA A 165 -20.73 -2.30 -7.64
CA ALA A 165 -22.06 -2.32 -8.27
C ALA A 165 -23.15 -2.84 -7.32
N HIS A 166 -22.80 -3.67 -6.33
CA HIS A 166 -23.76 -4.43 -5.52
C HIS A 166 -23.47 -4.31 -4.01
N ALA A 167 -24.50 -4.52 -3.19
CA ALA A 167 -24.39 -4.47 -1.72
C ALA A 167 -23.88 -5.77 -1.10
N ASP A 168 -24.14 -6.92 -1.76
CA ASP A 168 -23.80 -8.26 -1.26
C ASP A 168 -23.75 -9.25 -2.40
N PHE A 169 -23.34 -10.49 -2.11
CA PHE A 169 -23.21 -11.60 -3.06
C PHE A 169 -24.45 -11.80 -3.92
N GLY A 170 -24.24 -12.28 -5.16
CA GLY A 170 -25.31 -12.58 -6.10
C GLY A 170 -25.98 -11.36 -6.74
N GLY A 171 -25.33 -10.21 -6.71
CA GLY A 171 -25.85 -9.01 -7.36
C GLY A 171 -26.96 -8.31 -6.56
N ALA A 172 -26.91 -8.38 -5.22
CA ALA A 172 -27.88 -7.68 -4.37
C ALA A 172 -27.84 -6.17 -4.63
N PRO A 173 -29.02 -5.49 -4.74
CA PRO A 173 -29.06 -4.07 -5.06
C PRO A 173 -28.37 -3.22 -3.99
N PRO A 174 -27.63 -2.16 -4.39
CA PRO A 174 -26.95 -1.27 -3.45
C PRO A 174 -27.94 -0.48 -2.59
N ASN A 175 -27.52 -0.06 -1.40
CA ASN A 175 -28.28 0.81 -0.52
C ASN A 175 -27.83 2.28 -0.64
N ASP A 176 -28.58 3.19 -0.03
CA ASP A 176 -28.33 4.65 -0.09
C ASP A 176 -26.91 5.05 0.40
N ALA A 177 -26.34 4.36 1.36
CA ALA A 177 -25.02 4.67 1.89
C ALA A 177 -23.92 4.42 0.84
N GLN A 178 -24.19 3.54 -0.12
CA GLN A 178 -23.24 3.16 -1.18
C GLN A 178 -23.35 4.03 -2.44
N ARG A 179 -24.37 4.92 -2.55
CA ARG A 179 -24.67 5.70 -3.78
C ARG A 179 -23.48 6.46 -4.37
N ARG A 180 -22.52 6.86 -3.56
CA ARG A 180 -21.31 7.57 -4.02
C ARG A 180 -20.24 6.67 -4.63
N LEU A 181 -20.42 5.36 -4.58
CA LEU A 181 -19.45 4.34 -4.97
C LEU A 181 -19.84 3.63 -6.28
N ILE A 182 -21.14 3.64 -6.60
CA ILE A 182 -21.75 2.72 -7.56
C ILE A 182 -21.46 3.09 -9.01
N HIS A 183 -20.99 2.10 -9.76
CA HIS A 183 -20.85 2.18 -11.22
C HIS A 183 -21.49 0.96 -11.89
N ASP A 184 -21.99 1.16 -13.10
CA ASP A 184 -22.08 0.12 -14.12
C ASP A 184 -20.75 0.01 -14.88
N VAL A 185 -20.61 -1.00 -15.73
CA VAL A 185 -19.37 -1.26 -16.48
C VAL A 185 -19.03 -0.10 -17.42
N ASP A 186 -20.01 0.49 -18.10
CA ASP A 186 -19.80 1.60 -19.03
C ASP A 186 -19.36 2.88 -18.30
N GLY A 187 -20.00 3.21 -17.19
CA GLY A 187 -19.60 4.32 -16.33
C GLY A 187 -18.20 4.15 -15.75
N PHE A 188 -17.84 2.93 -15.38
CA PHE A 188 -16.50 2.60 -14.91
C PHE A 188 -15.44 2.73 -16.03
N ALA A 189 -15.73 2.29 -17.24
CA ALA A 189 -14.83 2.48 -18.39
C ALA A 189 -14.53 3.97 -18.63
N GLN A 190 -15.56 4.84 -18.56
CA GLN A 190 -15.39 6.29 -18.67
C GLN A 190 -14.58 6.87 -17.48
N LEU A 191 -14.77 6.36 -16.26
CA LEU A 191 -13.95 6.73 -15.11
C LEU A 191 -12.48 6.40 -15.34
N LEU A 192 -12.16 5.21 -15.88
CA LEU A 192 -10.79 4.79 -16.17
C LEU A 192 -10.10 5.70 -17.20
N GLU A 193 -10.82 6.17 -18.22
CA GLU A 193 -10.29 7.14 -19.20
C GLU A 193 -9.89 8.45 -18.52
N GLY A 194 -10.76 9.00 -17.68
CA GLY A 194 -10.46 10.21 -16.92
C GLY A 194 -9.35 10.02 -15.90
N ALA A 195 -9.30 8.87 -15.23
CA ALA A 195 -8.24 8.53 -14.30
C ALA A 195 -6.88 8.44 -15.00
N ARG A 196 -6.81 7.85 -16.19
CA ARG A 196 -5.60 7.80 -17.02
C ARG A 196 -5.11 9.21 -17.37
N ALA A 197 -6.03 10.11 -17.73
CA ALA A 197 -5.71 11.49 -18.01
C ALA A 197 -5.18 12.24 -16.78
N ALA A 198 -5.77 11.99 -15.60
CA ALA A 198 -5.32 12.58 -14.33
C ALA A 198 -3.89 12.16 -13.93
N LEU A 199 -3.45 10.97 -14.34
CA LEU A 199 -2.11 10.46 -14.06
C LEU A 199 -1.02 10.97 -14.99
N ALA A 200 -1.36 11.56 -16.15
CA ALA A 200 -0.41 11.89 -17.21
C ALA A 200 0.72 12.84 -16.78
N GLY A 201 0.52 13.64 -15.73
CA GLY A 201 1.53 14.55 -15.18
C GLY A 201 2.42 13.97 -14.09
N LEU A 202 2.19 12.73 -13.67
CA LEU A 202 2.94 12.08 -12.59
C LEU A 202 4.04 11.17 -13.16
N PRO A 203 5.28 11.27 -12.69
CA PRO A 203 6.34 10.37 -13.13
C PRO A 203 6.02 8.94 -12.70
N ASP A 204 6.19 7.98 -13.62
CA ASP A 204 6.03 6.54 -13.42
C ASP A 204 4.71 6.09 -12.73
N ALA A 205 3.64 6.89 -12.84
CA ALA A 205 2.34 6.51 -12.35
C ALA A 205 1.79 5.28 -13.10
N VAL A 206 1.08 4.43 -12.38
CA VAL A 206 0.45 3.22 -12.92
C VAL A 206 -1.05 3.31 -12.69
N LEU A 207 -1.83 2.90 -13.68
CA LEU A 207 -3.27 2.70 -13.55
C LEU A 207 -3.56 1.20 -13.48
N GLY A 208 -4.23 0.77 -12.41
CA GLY A 208 -4.81 -0.55 -12.29
C GLY A 208 -6.33 -0.48 -12.21
N ILE A 209 -6.96 -1.58 -11.83
CA ILE A 209 -8.39 -1.66 -11.51
C ILE A 209 -8.60 -2.43 -10.22
N ALA A 210 -9.71 -2.18 -9.55
CA ALA A 210 -10.05 -2.93 -8.37
C ALA A 210 -11.56 -3.28 -8.34
N PRO A 211 -11.96 -4.51 -8.67
CA PRO A 211 -13.23 -5.02 -8.18
C PRO A 211 -13.19 -4.97 -6.64
N HIS A 212 -14.14 -4.25 -6.00
CA HIS A 212 -14.05 -4.02 -4.54
C HIS A 212 -13.90 -5.33 -3.75
N SER A 213 -14.83 -6.25 -3.97
CA SER A 213 -14.88 -7.59 -3.37
C SER A 213 -15.92 -8.43 -4.12
N LEU A 214 -16.01 -9.73 -3.87
CA LEU A 214 -17.04 -10.59 -4.46
C LEU A 214 -18.48 -10.23 -4.05
N ARG A 215 -18.64 -9.40 -3.03
CA ARG A 215 -19.94 -8.82 -2.63
C ARG A 215 -20.39 -7.70 -3.57
N ALA A 216 -19.45 -7.05 -4.23
CA ALA A 216 -19.69 -5.83 -5.01
C ALA A 216 -19.67 -6.04 -6.53
N VAL A 217 -19.39 -7.27 -6.98
CA VAL A 217 -19.25 -7.61 -8.42
C VAL A 217 -19.86 -8.99 -8.69
N THR A 218 -20.53 -9.14 -9.83
CA THR A 218 -20.96 -10.44 -10.37
C THR A 218 -19.86 -11.06 -11.23
N ALA A 219 -19.99 -12.35 -11.58
CA ALA A 219 -19.06 -13.02 -12.48
C ALA A 219 -19.03 -12.35 -13.88
N ASP A 220 -20.19 -11.99 -14.43
CA ASP A 220 -20.29 -11.36 -15.73
C ASP A 220 -19.63 -9.97 -15.74
N GLU A 221 -19.83 -9.17 -14.68
CA GLU A 221 -19.17 -7.88 -14.52
C GLU A 221 -17.65 -8.06 -14.37
N LEU A 222 -17.21 -9.03 -13.58
CA LEU A 222 -15.79 -9.32 -13.43
C LEU A 222 -15.13 -9.65 -14.77
N HIS A 223 -15.77 -10.47 -15.58
CA HIS A 223 -15.32 -10.77 -16.95
C HIS A 223 -15.30 -9.53 -17.86
N ALA A 224 -16.25 -8.61 -17.70
CA ALA A 224 -16.31 -7.38 -18.48
C ALA A 224 -15.27 -6.33 -18.05
N LEU A 225 -14.88 -6.32 -16.76
CA LEU A 225 -13.92 -5.37 -16.20
C LEU A 225 -12.47 -5.69 -16.58
N LEU A 226 -12.09 -6.96 -16.54
CA LEU A 226 -10.69 -7.37 -16.69
C LEU A 226 -10.04 -6.91 -18.01
N PRO A 227 -10.73 -6.89 -19.16
CA PRO A 227 -10.18 -6.37 -20.41
C PRO A 227 -10.02 -4.86 -20.48
N LEU A 228 -10.62 -4.09 -19.56
CA LEU A 228 -10.56 -2.61 -19.58
C LEU A 228 -9.18 -2.07 -19.20
N ASN A 229 -8.34 -2.88 -18.53
CA ASN A 229 -7.01 -2.47 -18.14
C ASN A 229 -6.03 -3.67 -18.07
N GLU A 230 -4.82 -3.49 -18.60
CA GLU A 230 -3.75 -4.49 -18.54
C GLU A 230 -2.88 -4.38 -17.28
N GLY A 231 -3.08 -3.33 -16.48
CA GLY A 231 -2.35 -3.07 -15.23
C GLY A 231 -2.75 -4.00 -14.08
N PRO A 232 -2.31 -3.68 -12.85
CA PRO A 232 -2.64 -4.45 -11.66
C PRO A 232 -4.14 -4.59 -11.40
N VAL A 233 -4.54 -5.70 -10.78
CA VAL A 233 -5.91 -5.99 -10.36
C VAL A 233 -5.91 -6.29 -8.86
N HIS A 234 -6.60 -5.48 -8.06
CA HIS A 234 -6.71 -5.67 -6.61
C HIS A 234 -8.14 -6.02 -6.21
N ILE A 235 -8.30 -6.86 -5.19
CA ILE A 235 -9.61 -7.22 -4.65
C ILE A 235 -9.50 -7.53 -3.15
N HIS A 236 -10.43 -7.02 -2.32
CA HIS A 236 -10.59 -7.51 -0.96
C HIS A 236 -11.24 -8.88 -0.98
N ILE A 237 -10.67 -9.83 -0.25
CA ILE A 237 -11.18 -11.20 -0.26
C ILE A 237 -10.88 -11.95 1.03
N ALA A 238 -11.87 -12.68 1.53
CA ALA A 238 -11.75 -13.53 2.72
C ALA A 238 -11.18 -12.79 3.96
N GLU A 239 -11.53 -11.52 4.11
CA GLU A 239 -11.08 -10.66 5.21
C GLU A 239 -11.73 -11.06 6.53
N GLN A 240 -13.05 -11.33 6.51
CA GLN A 240 -13.87 -11.63 7.68
C GLN A 240 -14.49 -13.02 7.57
N LEU A 241 -14.59 -13.76 8.68
CA LEU A 241 -15.28 -15.06 8.70
C LEU A 241 -16.73 -14.96 8.20
N ARG A 242 -17.45 -13.89 8.56
CA ARG A 242 -18.80 -13.65 8.07
C ARG A 242 -18.88 -13.53 6.54
N GLU A 243 -17.86 -12.96 5.91
CA GLU A 243 -17.76 -12.92 4.44
C GLU A 243 -17.59 -14.33 3.88
N VAL A 244 -16.71 -15.13 4.49
CA VAL A 244 -16.48 -16.52 4.07
C VAL A 244 -17.77 -17.33 4.18
N ASP A 245 -18.46 -17.25 5.32
CA ASP A 245 -19.70 -17.98 5.57
C ASP A 245 -20.82 -17.56 4.59
N ALA A 246 -20.95 -16.26 4.34
CA ALA A 246 -21.92 -15.72 3.38
C ALA A 246 -21.63 -16.17 1.94
N CYS A 247 -20.37 -16.19 1.53
CA CYS A 247 -19.97 -16.69 0.21
C CYS A 247 -20.29 -18.18 0.04
N VAL A 248 -20.00 -18.99 1.07
CA VAL A 248 -20.32 -20.43 1.05
C VAL A 248 -21.82 -20.64 1.02
N ALA A 249 -22.59 -19.89 1.80
CA ALA A 249 -24.06 -19.99 1.80
C ALA A 249 -24.67 -19.62 0.43
N TRP A 250 -24.11 -18.65 -0.26
CA TRP A 250 -24.55 -18.18 -1.57
C TRP A 250 -24.15 -19.13 -2.71
N SER A 251 -22.85 -19.50 -2.77
CA SER A 251 -22.26 -20.16 -3.95
C SER A 251 -21.88 -21.63 -3.73
N GLY A 252 -21.88 -22.09 -2.48
CA GLY A 252 -21.30 -23.40 -2.11
C GLY A 252 -19.76 -23.41 -2.07
N LEU A 253 -19.10 -22.30 -2.35
CA LEU A 253 -17.64 -22.17 -2.44
C LEU A 253 -17.12 -21.11 -1.47
N ARG A 254 -15.89 -21.29 -0.99
CA ARG A 254 -15.16 -20.27 -0.26
C ARG A 254 -14.72 -19.15 -1.22
N PRO A 255 -14.48 -17.90 -0.72
CA PRO A 255 -14.27 -16.73 -1.58
C PRO A 255 -13.12 -16.88 -2.58
N VAL A 256 -11.94 -17.27 -2.11
CA VAL A 256 -10.77 -17.40 -3.00
C VAL A 256 -11.00 -18.51 -4.01
N ARG A 257 -11.57 -19.64 -3.60
CA ARG A 257 -11.90 -20.72 -4.51
C ARG A 257 -12.90 -20.25 -5.58
N TRP A 258 -13.95 -19.53 -5.18
CA TRP A 258 -14.92 -18.97 -6.13
C TRP A 258 -14.24 -18.06 -7.15
N LEU A 259 -13.35 -17.18 -6.69
CA LEU A 259 -12.61 -16.29 -7.59
C LEU A 259 -11.81 -17.07 -8.65
N TYR A 260 -11.07 -18.10 -8.23
CA TYR A 260 -10.27 -18.92 -9.16
C TYR A 260 -11.09 -19.78 -10.14
N GLU A 261 -12.35 -20.06 -9.80
CA GLU A 261 -13.26 -20.77 -10.71
C GLU A 261 -13.97 -19.82 -11.69
N ASN A 262 -14.01 -18.52 -11.41
CA ASN A 262 -14.71 -17.52 -12.21
C ASN A 262 -13.78 -16.46 -12.85
N ALA A 263 -12.49 -16.45 -12.57
CA ALA A 263 -11.53 -15.51 -13.15
C ALA A 263 -10.17 -16.17 -13.39
N ALA A 264 -9.48 -15.71 -14.44
CA ALA A 264 -8.08 -16.09 -14.68
C ALA A 264 -7.16 -15.25 -13.77
N VAL A 265 -6.99 -15.71 -12.54
CA VAL A 265 -6.10 -15.05 -11.56
C VAL A 265 -4.65 -15.35 -11.91
N ASP A 266 -3.85 -14.32 -12.12
CA ASP A 266 -2.45 -14.37 -12.53
C ASP A 266 -1.56 -13.46 -11.66
N ALA A 267 -0.31 -13.27 -12.07
CA ALA A 267 0.68 -12.43 -11.37
C ALA A 267 0.33 -10.94 -11.28
N ARG A 268 -0.69 -10.44 -12.01
CA ARG A 268 -1.16 -9.05 -11.91
C ARG A 268 -2.09 -8.84 -10.72
N TRP A 269 -2.59 -9.91 -10.11
CA TRP A 269 -3.56 -9.84 -9.03
C TRP A 269 -2.90 -9.64 -7.66
N CYS A 270 -3.56 -8.81 -6.85
CA CYS A 270 -3.32 -8.67 -5.43
C CYS A 270 -4.61 -9.02 -4.68
N LEU A 271 -4.58 -10.10 -3.92
CA LEU A 271 -5.65 -10.55 -3.04
C LEU A 271 -5.43 -9.89 -1.68
N VAL A 272 -6.18 -8.81 -1.41
CA VAL A 272 -6.02 -8.01 -0.19
C VAL A 272 -6.62 -8.76 0.99
N HIS A 273 -5.91 -8.79 2.10
CA HIS A 273 -6.10 -9.57 3.31
C HIS A 273 -5.93 -11.08 3.10
N ALA A 274 -6.86 -11.71 2.43
CA ALA A 274 -6.90 -13.18 2.30
C ALA A 274 -6.72 -13.89 3.67
N THR A 275 -7.16 -13.26 4.76
CA THR A 275 -6.91 -13.64 6.16
C THR A 275 -7.38 -15.05 6.45
N HIS A 276 -8.57 -15.40 5.95
CA HIS A 276 -9.24 -16.66 6.22
C HIS A 276 -9.16 -17.67 5.07
N ILE A 277 -7.99 -17.81 4.43
CA ILE A 277 -7.78 -18.83 3.40
C ILE A 277 -7.47 -20.22 4.01
N ASP A 278 -7.97 -21.27 3.36
CA ASP A 278 -7.61 -22.65 3.69
C ASP A 278 -6.37 -23.13 2.91
N ALA A 279 -6.00 -24.40 3.07
CA ALA A 279 -4.82 -24.97 2.43
C ALA A 279 -4.95 -25.06 0.90
N ASP A 280 -6.14 -25.35 0.36
CA ASP A 280 -6.39 -25.42 -1.09
C ASP A 280 -6.33 -24.01 -1.70
N GLU A 281 -6.98 -23.03 -1.07
CA GLU A 281 -6.96 -21.63 -1.48
C GLU A 281 -5.54 -21.07 -1.46
N ARG A 282 -4.75 -21.39 -0.42
CA ARG A 282 -3.36 -20.98 -0.30
C ARG A 282 -2.49 -21.57 -1.42
N ALA A 283 -2.66 -22.86 -1.73
CA ALA A 283 -1.95 -23.51 -2.83
C ALA A 283 -2.27 -22.88 -4.19
N ARG A 284 -3.54 -22.49 -4.44
CA ARG A 284 -3.96 -21.77 -5.66
C ARG A 284 -3.31 -20.40 -5.75
N LEU A 285 -3.27 -19.65 -4.64
CA LEU A 285 -2.64 -18.34 -4.57
C LEU A 285 -1.14 -18.43 -4.89
N VAL A 286 -0.44 -19.41 -4.34
CA VAL A 286 0.97 -19.66 -4.67
C VAL A 286 1.15 -20.02 -6.16
N ALA A 287 0.35 -20.94 -6.67
CA ALA A 287 0.46 -21.44 -8.05
C ALA A 287 0.21 -20.35 -9.12
N SER A 288 -0.67 -19.40 -8.86
CA SER A 288 -0.98 -18.28 -9.76
C SER A 288 0.08 -17.19 -9.80
N ASN A 289 1.02 -17.19 -8.85
CA ASN A 289 1.93 -16.09 -8.60
C ASN A 289 1.25 -14.75 -8.24
N ALA A 290 -0.02 -14.74 -7.89
CA ALA A 290 -0.68 -13.57 -7.35
C ALA A 290 -0.10 -13.19 -5.98
N VAL A 291 -0.29 -11.94 -5.57
CA VAL A 291 0.27 -11.41 -4.32
C VAL A 291 -0.79 -11.44 -3.22
N ALA A 292 -0.44 -11.92 -2.03
CA ALA A 292 -1.21 -11.66 -0.82
C ALA A 292 -0.91 -10.23 -0.33
N GLY A 293 -1.91 -9.37 -0.33
CA GLY A 293 -1.79 -7.99 0.14
C GLY A 293 -2.17 -7.89 1.61
N LEU A 294 -1.19 -7.89 2.50
CA LEU A 294 -1.42 -7.96 3.94
C LEU A 294 -1.42 -6.56 4.56
N CYS A 295 -2.31 -6.33 5.50
CA CYS A 295 -2.46 -5.04 6.19
C CYS A 295 -2.47 -5.24 7.72
N PRO A 296 -1.35 -5.72 8.31
CA PRO A 296 -1.29 -6.20 9.68
C PRO A 296 -1.81 -5.23 10.73
N ILE A 297 -1.55 -3.92 10.58
CA ILE A 297 -2.05 -2.90 11.51
C ILE A 297 -3.58 -2.81 11.45
N THR A 298 -4.15 -2.75 10.24
CA THR A 298 -5.61 -2.68 10.07
C THR A 298 -6.28 -3.98 10.49
N GLU A 299 -5.74 -5.13 10.08
CA GLU A 299 -6.22 -6.46 10.48
C GLU A 299 -6.24 -6.63 12.00
N GLY A 300 -5.21 -6.10 12.69
CA GLY A 300 -5.19 -6.03 14.15
C GLY A 300 -6.20 -5.05 14.73
N ASN A 301 -6.38 -3.87 14.13
CA ASN A 301 -7.31 -2.84 14.58
C ASN A 301 -8.79 -3.26 14.42
N LEU A 302 -9.12 -3.94 13.30
CA LEU A 302 -10.47 -4.42 13.01
C LEU A 302 -10.78 -5.80 13.61
N GLY A 303 -9.74 -6.50 14.12
CA GLY A 303 -9.91 -7.83 14.70
C GLY A 303 -10.20 -8.90 13.65
N ASP A 304 -9.64 -8.77 12.45
CA ASP A 304 -9.87 -9.69 11.33
C ASP A 304 -9.32 -11.09 11.61
N GLY A 305 -8.16 -11.16 12.23
CA GLY A 305 -7.46 -12.40 12.49
C GLY A 305 -6.00 -12.38 12.04
N VAL A 306 -5.41 -13.54 11.89
CA VAL A 306 -4.00 -13.69 11.52
C VAL A 306 -3.88 -14.53 10.25
N PHE A 307 -3.38 -13.92 9.18
CA PHE A 307 -3.09 -14.63 7.93
C PHE A 307 -2.08 -15.77 8.18
N PRO A 308 -2.24 -16.96 7.55
CA PRO A 308 -1.37 -18.13 7.78
C PRO A 308 0.02 -17.96 7.12
N MET A 309 0.73 -16.88 7.47
CA MET A 309 1.94 -16.42 6.77
C MET A 309 3.07 -17.44 6.79
N GLN A 310 3.28 -18.16 7.90
CA GLN A 310 4.35 -19.17 7.96
C GLN A 310 4.18 -20.28 6.92
N ALA A 311 2.96 -20.81 6.80
CA ALA A 311 2.68 -21.84 5.81
C ALA A 311 2.80 -21.30 4.39
N PHE A 312 2.24 -20.12 4.15
CA PHE A 312 2.28 -19.44 2.85
C PHE A 312 3.72 -19.14 2.38
N ALA A 313 4.57 -18.66 3.29
CA ALA A 313 5.98 -18.39 2.99
C ALA A 313 6.77 -19.67 2.67
N ARG A 314 6.53 -20.77 3.41
CA ARG A 314 7.16 -22.08 3.14
C ARG A 314 6.76 -22.69 1.79
N GLU A 315 5.58 -22.38 1.32
CA GLU A 315 5.07 -22.77 0.01
C GLU A 315 5.56 -21.86 -1.13
N GLY A 316 6.34 -20.81 -0.83
CA GLY A 316 6.89 -19.87 -1.81
C GLY A 316 5.91 -18.75 -2.21
N GLY A 317 4.90 -18.49 -1.39
CA GLY A 317 3.90 -17.45 -1.63
C GLY A 317 4.49 -16.04 -1.66
N ARG A 318 3.92 -15.19 -2.50
CA ARG A 318 4.31 -13.79 -2.67
C ARG A 318 3.42 -12.88 -1.85
N PHE A 319 4.01 -11.97 -1.08
CA PHE A 319 3.27 -11.04 -0.24
C PHE A 319 3.86 -9.63 -0.30
N GLY A 320 3.04 -8.66 0.02
CA GLY A 320 3.45 -7.30 0.31
C GLY A 320 2.62 -6.75 1.46
N VAL A 321 2.94 -5.54 1.93
CA VAL A 321 2.21 -4.88 3.02
C VAL A 321 1.58 -3.57 2.58
N GLY A 322 0.46 -3.21 3.20
CA GLY A 322 -0.25 -1.97 3.00
C GLY A 322 -0.77 -1.39 4.30
N SER A 323 -1.02 -0.06 4.34
CA SER A 323 -1.53 0.64 5.52
C SER A 323 -3.06 0.69 5.58
N ASP A 324 -3.72 0.30 4.51
CA ASP A 324 -5.15 0.12 4.34
C ASP A 324 -6.00 1.26 4.93
N SER A 325 -6.56 1.13 6.13
CA SER A 325 -7.37 2.14 6.80
C SER A 325 -6.58 3.38 7.24
N ASN A 326 -5.27 3.34 7.18
CA ASN A 326 -4.38 4.43 7.59
C ASN A 326 -4.60 4.88 9.05
N VAL A 327 -5.09 4.00 9.91
CA VAL A 327 -5.27 4.27 11.34
C VAL A 327 -3.93 4.59 12.00
N LEU A 328 -2.90 3.83 11.64
CA LEU A 328 -1.49 4.10 11.88
C LEU A 328 -0.71 3.80 10.60
N ILE A 329 0.19 4.70 10.19
CA ILE A 329 1.01 4.54 8.99
C ILE A 329 2.46 4.38 9.42
N ASP A 330 2.99 3.15 9.36
CA ASP A 330 4.38 2.84 9.73
C ASP A 330 4.84 1.54 9.05
N ALA A 331 5.78 1.66 8.11
CA ALA A 331 6.27 0.51 7.33
C ALA A 331 6.96 -0.55 8.23
N ALA A 332 7.73 -0.12 9.21
CA ALA A 332 8.40 -1.05 10.13
C ALA A 332 7.39 -1.75 11.06
N GLU A 333 6.32 -1.06 11.48
CA GLU A 333 5.28 -1.64 12.33
C GLU A 333 4.44 -2.67 11.56
N GLU A 334 4.11 -2.43 10.29
CA GLU A 334 3.44 -3.46 9.44
C GLU A 334 4.27 -4.75 9.43
N LEU A 335 5.57 -4.64 9.15
CA LEU A 335 6.47 -5.79 9.13
C LEU A 335 6.61 -6.46 10.51
N ARG A 336 6.70 -5.65 11.57
CA ARG A 336 6.80 -6.12 12.95
C ARG A 336 5.55 -6.87 13.36
N LEU A 337 4.38 -6.31 13.10
CA LEU A 337 3.10 -6.91 13.49
C LEU A 337 2.83 -8.20 12.71
N LEU A 338 3.21 -8.25 11.42
CA LEU A 338 3.14 -9.49 10.64
C LEU A 338 3.92 -10.64 11.30
N GLU A 339 5.15 -10.41 11.74
CA GLU A 339 5.96 -11.40 12.47
C GLU A 339 5.39 -11.67 13.87
N TYR A 340 4.98 -10.64 14.60
CA TYR A 340 4.48 -10.80 15.97
C TYR A 340 3.15 -11.53 16.02
N GLY A 341 2.26 -11.33 15.07
CA GLY A 341 1.05 -12.13 14.90
C GLY A 341 1.36 -13.62 14.80
N GLN A 342 2.35 -14.00 13.98
CA GLN A 342 2.79 -15.40 13.88
C GLN A 342 3.43 -15.89 15.17
N ARG A 343 4.30 -15.09 15.82
CA ARG A 343 4.93 -15.47 17.10
C ARG A 343 3.91 -15.77 18.19
N LEU A 344 2.90 -14.92 18.33
CA LEU A 344 1.83 -15.07 19.33
C LEU A 344 0.96 -16.29 19.03
N THR A 345 0.56 -16.47 17.79
CA THR A 345 -0.30 -17.57 17.36
C THR A 345 0.42 -18.94 17.52
N LEU A 346 1.66 -19.02 17.06
CA LEU A 346 2.44 -20.27 17.03
C LEU A 346 3.34 -20.48 18.25
N ARG A 347 3.43 -19.50 19.14
CA ARG A 347 4.25 -19.51 20.38
C ARG A 347 5.72 -19.82 20.08
N GLY A 348 6.26 -19.23 18.99
CA GLY A 348 7.65 -19.36 18.57
C GLY A 348 8.35 -18.02 18.45
N ARG A 349 9.67 -18.02 18.22
CA ARG A 349 10.46 -16.84 17.87
C ARG A 349 11.02 -16.97 16.47
N ASN A 350 11.20 -15.82 15.79
CA ASN A 350 11.72 -15.76 14.40
C ASN A 350 10.99 -16.73 13.47
N VAL A 351 9.65 -16.69 13.54
CA VAL A 351 8.75 -17.66 12.89
C VAL A 351 8.82 -17.55 11.37
N LEU A 352 9.05 -16.34 10.86
CA LEU A 352 9.16 -16.04 9.43
C LEU A 352 10.62 -16.00 8.93
N ALA A 353 11.61 -16.30 9.78
CA ALA A 353 12.95 -16.55 9.26
C ALA A 353 12.93 -17.81 8.38
N PRO A 354 13.39 -17.73 7.12
CA PRO A 354 13.25 -18.85 6.18
C PRO A 354 14.01 -20.11 6.63
N ASP A 355 15.19 -19.93 7.24
CA ASP A 355 16.06 -21.00 7.71
C ASP A 355 16.83 -20.59 8.96
N ALA A 356 17.47 -21.56 9.59
CA ALA A 356 18.35 -21.31 10.74
C ALA A 356 19.53 -20.38 10.35
N GLY A 357 19.70 -19.32 11.10
CA GLY A 357 20.71 -18.31 10.83
C GLY A 357 20.27 -17.18 9.91
N CYS A 358 19.09 -17.27 9.30
CA CYS A 358 18.53 -16.19 8.48
C CYS A 358 17.83 -15.11 9.33
N SER A 359 17.79 -13.90 8.81
CA SER A 359 17.16 -12.74 9.43
C SER A 359 15.66 -12.70 9.11
N SER A 360 14.83 -12.54 10.14
CA SER A 360 13.39 -12.28 9.97
C SER A 360 13.14 -10.91 9.33
N GLY A 361 13.89 -9.88 9.75
CA GLY A 361 13.74 -8.53 9.18
C GLY A 361 14.11 -8.48 7.69
N ARG A 362 15.14 -9.20 7.28
CA ARG A 362 15.51 -9.32 5.86
C ARG A 362 14.42 -10.01 5.05
N PHE A 363 13.88 -11.11 5.55
CA PHE A 363 12.79 -11.84 4.88
C PHE A 363 11.55 -10.94 4.70
N LEU A 364 11.11 -10.30 5.77
CA LEU A 364 9.94 -9.40 5.78
C LEU A 364 10.14 -8.23 4.81
N PHE A 365 11.29 -7.56 4.90
CA PHE A 365 11.61 -6.44 4.04
C PHE A 365 11.64 -6.83 2.56
N ALA A 366 12.32 -7.92 2.22
CA ALA A 366 12.42 -8.41 0.85
C ALA A 366 11.05 -8.83 0.29
N GLY A 367 10.24 -9.51 1.09
CA GLY A 367 8.88 -9.91 0.70
C GLY A 367 7.99 -8.69 0.42
N ALA A 368 7.96 -7.72 1.34
CA ALA A 368 7.21 -6.48 1.18
C ALA A 368 7.68 -5.67 -0.04
N LEU A 369 9.00 -5.59 -0.26
CA LEU A 369 9.58 -4.90 -1.42
C LEU A 369 9.16 -5.54 -2.75
N HIS A 370 9.40 -6.85 -2.89
CA HIS A 370 9.18 -7.52 -4.17
C HIS A 370 7.70 -7.77 -4.45
N GLY A 371 6.96 -8.25 -3.45
CA GLY A 371 5.53 -8.49 -3.61
C GLY A 371 4.74 -7.18 -3.76
N GLY A 372 5.09 -6.16 -2.97
CA GLY A 372 4.47 -4.84 -3.12
C GLY A 372 4.75 -4.21 -4.48
N ALA A 373 5.98 -4.29 -5.00
CA ALA A 373 6.31 -3.78 -6.32
C ALA A 373 5.57 -4.53 -7.44
N GLN A 374 5.47 -5.87 -7.34
CA GLN A 374 4.68 -6.68 -8.27
C GLN A 374 3.21 -6.28 -8.24
N ALA A 375 2.61 -6.18 -7.05
CA ALA A 375 1.20 -5.79 -6.88
C ALA A 375 0.91 -4.39 -7.45
N LEU A 376 1.90 -3.50 -7.47
CA LEU A 376 1.77 -2.14 -7.99
C LEU A 376 2.26 -1.96 -9.45
N GLY A 377 2.70 -3.05 -10.09
CA GLY A 377 3.13 -3.03 -11.49
C GLY A 377 4.42 -2.25 -11.76
N VAL A 378 5.38 -2.26 -10.82
CA VAL A 378 6.64 -1.51 -10.93
C VAL A 378 7.86 -2.37 -10.61
N PRO A 379 9.06 -1.99 -11.10
CA PRO A 379 10.31 -2.65 -10.71
C PRO A 379 10.61 -2.47 -9.22
N ALA A 380 11.20 -3.48 -8.59
CA ALA A 380 11.57 -3.49 -7.18
C ALA A 380 13.06 -3.20 -6.96
N GLY A 381 13.37 -2.44 -5.91
CA GLY A 381 14.72 -2.35 -5.35
C GLY A 381 15.69 -1.45 -6.11
N LEU A 382 16.94 -1.41 -5.59
CA LEU A 382 18.03 -0.62 -6.18
C LEU A 382 18.64 -1.36 -7.35
N GLN A 383 18.08 -1.16 -8.54
CA GLN A 383 18.60 -1.75 -9.78
C GLN A 383 18.54 -0.75 -10.94
N VAL A 384 19.41 -0.91 -11.92
CA VAL A 384 19.46 -0.04 -13.10
C VAL A 384 18.10 -0.05 -13.82
N GLY A 385 17.61 1.12 -14.17
CA GLY A 385 16.32 1.34 -14.81
C GLY A 385 15.14 1.51 -13.83
N ALA A 386 15.26 1.10 -12.56
CA ALA A 386 14.23 1.35 -11.56
C ALA A 386 14.18 2.83 -11.16
N SER A 387 13.03 3.27 -10.62
CA SER A 387 12.91 4.58 -9.99
C SER A 387 13.94 4.72 -8.86
N ALA A 388 14.57 5.87 -8.73
CA ALA A 388 15.49 6.16 -7.65
C ALA A 388 14.70 6.47 -6.36
N ASP A 389 14.09 5.43 -5.81
CA ASP A 389 13.30 5.45 -4.58
C ASP A 389 14.18 4.94 -3.44
N LEU A 390 14.72 5.87 -2.66
CA LEU A 390 15.85 5.65 -1.75
C LEU A 390 15.48 6.03 -0.32
N LEU A 391 15.86 5.19 0.64
CA LEU A 391 15.76 5.48 2.06
C LEU A 391 17.15 5.52 2.68
N GLU A 392 17.46 6.58 3.40
CA GLU A 392 18.63 6.67 4.28
C GLU A 392 18.22 6.32 5.70
N LEU A 393 18.81 5.24 6.25
CA LEU A 393 18.71 4.95 7.68
C LEU A 393 19.80 5.71 8.44
N ASP A 394 19.43 6.30 9.58
CA ASP A 394 20.35 7.07 10.42
C ASP A 394 21.32 6.14 11.19
N ALA A 395 22.55 6.05 10.74
CA ALA A 395 23.60 5.26 11.41
C ALA A 395 23.87 5.72 12.86
N GLY A 396 23.50 6.95 13.22
CA GLY A 396 23.60 7.48 14.59
C GLY A 396 22.42 7.08 15.50
N HIS A 397 21.36 6.51 14.95
CA HIS A 397 20.21 6.09 15.74
C HIS A 397 20.59 4.95 16.71
N PRO A 398 20.22 5.02 18.02
CA PRO A 398 20.67 4.05 19.04
C PRO A 398 20.42 2.58 18.68
N ALA A 399 19.31 2.27 18.01
CA ALA A 399 19.01 0.91 17.59
C ALA A 399 19.90 0.40 16.45
N LEU A 400 20.52 1.30 15.67
CA LEU A 400 21.33 0.97 14.50
C LEU A 400 22.84 1.04 14.75
N LEU A 401 23.25 1.65 15.88
CA LEU A 401 24.65 1.78 16.25
C LEU A 401 25.37 0.42 16.24
N SER A 402 26.51 0.36 15.53
CA SER A 402 27.33 -0.86 15.42
C SER A 402 26.61 -2.06 14.77
N ARG A 403 25.51 -1.83 14.05
CA ARG A 403 24.86 -2.87 13.24
C ARG A 403 25.40 -2.87 11.83
N ARG A 404 25.40 -4.05 11.20
CA ARG A 404 25.83 -4.24 9.81
C ARG A 404 24.99 -5.32 9.13
N GLY A 405 24.89 -5.25 7.81
CA GLY A 405 24.15 -6.24 7.04
C GLY A 405 22.68 -6.37 7.49
N ASP A 406 22.15 -7.58 7.53
CA ASP A 406 20.76 -7.83 7.86
C ASP A 406 20.38 -7.42 9.28
N ALA A 407 21.34 -7.30 10.22
CA ALA A 407 21.07 -6.77 11.55
C ALA A 407 20.57 -5.31 11.53
N LEU A 408 20.84 -4.55 10.47
CA LEU A 408 20.26 -3.21 10.26
C LEU A 408 18.75 -3.29 10.05
N LEU A 409 18.28 -4.23 9.21
CA LEU A 409 16.86 -4.44 8.96
C LEU A 409 16.16 -5.04 10.19
N ASP A 410 16.78 -6.02 10.86
CA ASP A 410 16.25 -6.54 12.12
C ASP A 410 16.09 -5.44 13.16
N SER A 411 17.07 -4.55 13.27
CA SER A 411 17.02 -3.44 14.22
C SER A 411 15.99 -2.40 13.83
N TRP A 412 15.86 -2.05 12.54
CA TRP A 412 14.85 -1.13 12.09
C TRP A 412 13.44 -1.68 12.34
N VAL A 413 13.18 -2.92 11.97
CA VAL A 413 11.86 -3.54 12.14
C VAL A 413 11.53 -3.78 13.62
N PHE A 414 12.44 -4.36 14.42
CA PHE A 414 12.10 -4.88 15.74
C PHE A 414 12.55 -4.01 16.93
N ALA A 415 13.48 -3.08 16.73
CA ALA A 415 14.07 -2.33 17.82
C ALA A 415 14.01 -0.80 17.67
N ALA A 416 13.85 -0.29 16.44
CA ALA A 416 13.73 1.13 16.20
C ALA A 416 12.28 1.62 16.41
N ARG A 417 12.19 2.91 16.72
CA ARG A 417 10.97 3.72 16.64
C ARG A 417 11.18 4.81 15.60
N ASN A 418 10.25 5.77 15.54
CA ASN A 418 10.37 6.96 14.69
C ASN A 418 11.75 7.60 14.84
N GLY A 419 12.32 8.08 13.71
CA GLY A 419 13.63 8.72 13.68
C GLY A 419 14.78 7.83 13.19
N ALA A 420 14.54 6.55 12.92
CA ALA A 420 15.53 5.71 12.24
C ALA A 420 15.70 6.05 10.75
N LEU A 421 14.67 6.65 10.13
CA LEU A 421 14.73 7.19 8.77
C LEU A 421 15.18 8.65 8.83
N ARG A 422 16.29 8.96 8.14
CA ARG A 422 16.85 10.30 8.06
C ARG A 422 16.36 11.06 6.84
N SER A 423 16.46 10.43 5.67
CA SER A 423 16.09 11.04 4.40
C SER A 423 15.38 10.04 3.50
N VAL A 424 14.45 10.56 2.68
CA VAL A 424 13.75 9.79 1.65
C VAL A 424 13.81 10.55 0.33
N TRP A 425 14.22 9.85 -0.70
CA TRP A 425 14.14 10.34 -2.09
C TRP A 425 13.16 9.48 -2.87
N ARG A 426 12.35 10.13 -3.64
CA ARG A 426 11.41 9.52 -4.56
C ARG A 426 11.69 10.02 -5.98
N HIS A 427 11.93 9.09 -6.90
CA HIS A 427 12.33 9.42 -8.27
C HIS A 427 13.52 10.39 -8.30
N GLY A 428 14.51 10.13 -7.45
CA GLY A 428 15.72 10.93 -7.29
C GLY A 428 15.55 12.28 -6.58
N ARG A 429 14.32 12.70 -6.26
CA ARG A 429 14.03 13.97 -5.57
C ARG A 429 13.85 13.75 -4.08
N GLN A 430 14.52 14.56 -3.26
CA GLN A 430 14.34 14.49 -1.82
C GLN A 430 12.94 14.95 -1.42
N CYS A 431 12.21 14.09 -0.71
CA CYS A 431 10.89 14.38 -0.15
C CYS A 431 10.96 14.58 1.37
N VAL A 432 11.84 13.82 2.04
CA VAL A 432 12.00 13.84 3.50
C VAL A 432 13.45 14.16 3.84
N ALA A 433 13.65 15.07 4.80
CA ALA A 433 14.93 15.41 5.39
C ALA A 433 14.82 15.45 6.92
N ASN A 434 15.78 14.82 7.62
CA ASN A 434 15.77 14.71 9.09
C ASN A 434 14.45 14.12 9.63
N GLY A 435 13.93 13.10 8.94
CA GLY A 435 12.69 12.40 9.30
C GLY A 435 11.41 13.21 9.08
N ARG A 436 11.47 14.36 8.41
CA ARG A 436 10.31 15.24 8.17
C ARG A 436 10.17 15.57 6.69
N HIS A 437 8.96 15.48 6.20
CA HIS A 437 8.63 15.88 4.82
C HIS A 437 8.84 17.38 4.61
N LEU A 438 9.41 17.74 3.44
CA LEU A 438 9.78 19.13 3.13
C LEU A 438 8.58 20.11 3.09
N GLN A 439 7.36 19.61 2.87
CA GLN A 439 6.13 20.42 2.84
C GLN A 439 5.21 20.12 4.05
N ARG A 440 5.72 19.54 5.13
CA ARG A 440 4.93 19.04 6.26
C ARG A 440 3.95 20.07 6.81
N GLU A 441 4.42 21.30 7.12
CA GLU A 441 3.58 22.32 7.73
C GLU A 441 2.40 22.74 6.83
N ALA A 442 2.65 22.90 5.52
CA ALA A 442 1.62 23.28 4.56
C ALA A 442 0.57 22.18 4.37
N ILE A 443 1.01 20.91 4.31
CA ILE A 443 0.13 19.76 4.17
C ILE A 443 -0.73 19.60 5.43
N THR A 444 -0.12 19.60 6.62
CA THR A 444 -0.83 19.44 7.90
C THR A 444 -1.82 20.59 8.15
N THR A 445 -1.49 21.81 7.74
CA THR A 445 -2.42 22.94 7.84
C THR A 445 -3.69 22.73 7.00
N ARG A 446 -3.53 22.27 5.75
CA ARG A 446 -4.68 21.96 4.87
C ARG A 446 -5.50 20.78 5.41
N PHE A 447 -4.83 19.74 5.89
CA PHE A 447 -5.50 18.60 6.53
C PHE A 447 -6.34 19.04 7.73
N ALA A 448 -5.78 19.85 8.63
CA ALA A 448 -6.52 20.37 9.79
C ALA A 448 -7.72 21.22 9.39
N GLN A 449 -7.63 22.00 8.29
CA GLN A 449 -8.76 22.74 7.74
C GLN A 449 -9.84 21.81 7.19
N ALA A 450 -9.45 20.80 6.42
CA ALA A 450 -10.36 19.80 5.87
C ALA A 450 -11.11 19.04 6.98
N LEU A 451 -10.40 18.58 8.02
CA LEU A 451 -11.04 17.89 9.15
C LEU A 451 -12.07 18.74 9.88
N ARG A 452 -11.76 20.03 10.12
CA ARG A 452 -12.74 20.96 10.72
C ARG A 452 -13.99 21.12 9.86
N SER A 453 -13.86 21.07 8.55
CA SER A 453 -15.01 21.18 7.64
C SER A 453 -15.84 19.91 7.56
N VAL A 454 -15.23 18.74 7.82
CA VAL A 454 -15.88 17.41 7.71
C VAL A 454 -16.47 16.97 9.05
N LEU A 455 -15.81 17.28 10.15
CA LEU A 455 -16.19 16.80 11.48
C LEU A 455 -17.01 17.82 12.30
N GLY A 456 -17.07 19.05 11.86
CA GLY A 456 -17.81 19.99 12.59
C GLY A 456 -18.01 21.24 12.58
#